data_c02ccf80b5e7380fbef1a3ea58444346
#
_entry.id   c02ccf80b5e7380fbef1a3ea58444346
#
_cell.length_a   1.000
_cell.length_b   1.000
_cell.length_c   1.000
_cell.angle_alpha   90.00
_cell.angle_beta   90.00
_cell.angle_gamma   90.00
#
_symmetry.space_group_name_H-M   'P 1'
#
loop_
_entity.id
_entity.type
_entity.pdbx_description
1 polymer ?
#
loop_
_entity_poly.entity_id
_entity_poly.type
_entity_poly.pdbx_seq_one_letter_code
_entity_poly.pdbx_strand_id
1 'polypeptide(L)'
;TSCEGKRFTFLNDLAFGPHGDLYLTDSGIEIEEAAPNGELNPNYRNLDYDGRVYRVDIRTGATELVDKGIQFTNGVAVDAEGHLYVNETLSGAVYKYKCEDGLVVGDRALFANVIEHFNPDEFKGPDGMKFASDGSLYACVFGEGAVAVVDRGGAVCDRLAVEGSMPTNLAYGAQRKKWFVTEVETGTVQLLDAPSGGLPLYS
;
A
#
# COMPACT_ATOMS: atom_id res chain seq x y z
N THR A 1 13.77 10.65 13.77
CA THR A 1 14.44 9.70 12.89
C THR A 1 14.36 10.21 11.45
N SER A 2 15.39 10.00 10.64
CA SER A 2 15.52 10.61 9.31
C SER A 2 16.34 9.70 8.39
N CYS A 3 16.19 9.89 7.09
CA CYS A 3 17.04 9.30 6.06
C CYS A 3 17.58 10.42 5.16
N GLU A 4 18.88 10.39 4.85
CA GLU A 4 19.57 11.41 4.03
C GLU A 4 19.30 12.86 4.48
N GLY A 5 19.21 13.08 5.80
CA GLY A 5 18.96 14.40 6.39
C GLY A 5 17.49 14.86 6.36
N LYS A 6 16.57 14.14 5.73
CA LYS A 6 15.15 14.44 5.74
C LYS A 6 14.44 13.61 6.83
N ARG A 7 13.66 14.29 7.66
CA ARG A 7 12.81 13.66 8.69
C ARG A 7 11.70 12.85 8.03
N PHE A 8 11.34 11.71 8.61
CA PHE A 8 10.10 11.02 8.28
C PHE A 8 8.91 11.88 8.74
N THR A 9 7.89 11.97 7.88
CA THR A 9 6.70 12.80 8.12
C THR A 9 5.52 11.94 8.57
N PHE A 10 5.07 11.04 7.70
CA PHE A 10 3.94 10.18 7.96
C PHE A 10 4.28 8.75 7.48
N LEU A 11 5.04 8.01 8.29
CA LEU A 11 5.29 6.59 8.02
C LEU A 11 3.95 5.84 7.99
N ASN A 12 3.71 5.11 6.90
CA ASN A 12 2.40 4.54 6.61
C ASN A 12 2.38 3.00 6.73
N ASP A 13 3.00 2.29 5.81
CA ASP A 13 2.98 0.81 5.78
C ASP A 13 4.41 0.24 5.71
N LEU A 14 4.52 -1.07 5.95
CA LEU A 14 5.78 -1.79 5.89
C LEU A 14 5.62 -3.21 5.33
N ALA A 15 6.66 -3.71 4.68
CA ALA A 15 6.75 -5.08 4.20
C ALA A 15 8.17 -5.62 4.32
N PHE A 16 8.31 -6.86 4.76
CA PHE A 16 9.59 -7.57 4.71
C PHE A 16 9.89 -8.09 3.31
N GLY A 17 11.14 -7.98 2.90
CA GLY A 17 11.66 -8.60 1.69
C GLY A 17 12.40 -9.92 1.99
N PRO A 18 12.73 -10.70 0.94
CA PRO A 18 13.30 -12.04 1.09
C PRO A 18 14.75 -12.08 1.61
N HIS A 19 15.45 -10.94 1.61
CA HIS A 19 16.86 -10.85 1.99
C HIS A 19 17.09 -10.22 3.38
N GLY A 20 16.05 -10.12 4.21
CA GLY A 20 16.12 -9.48 5.52
C GLY A 20 16.05 -7.97 5.45
N ASP A 21 15.46 -7.46 4.39
CA ASP A 21 15.18 -6.06 4.20
C ASP A 21 13.78 -5.74 4.74
N LEU A 22 13.59 -4.50 5.17
CA LEU A 22 12.29 -3.94 5.47
C LEU A 22 12.05 -2.76 4.54
N TYR A 23 10.97 -2.79 3.77
CA TYR A 23 10.52 -1.65 2.99
C TYR A 23 9.50 -0.85 3.79
N LEU A 24 9.65 0.47 3.78
CA LEU A 24 8.78 1.42 4.47
C LEU A 24 8.25 2.45 3.47
N THR A 25 7.01 2.84 3.65
CA THR A 25 6.43 3.99 2.96
C THR A 25 6.25 5.17 3.90
N ASP A 26 6.44 6.37 3.38
CA ASP A 26 6.16 7.64 4.03
C ASP A 26 5.24 8.45 3.10
N SER A 27 4.07 8.80 3.56
CA SER A 27 3.08 9.51 2.73
C SER A 27 3.55 10.90 2.29
N GLY A 28 4.64 11.41 2.88
CA GLY A 28 5.34 12.62 2.44
C GLY A 28 4.63 13.92 2.75
N ILE A 29 3.77 13.91 3.78
CA ILE A 29 3.04 15.07 4.26
C ILE A 29 2.86 14.94 5.78
N GLU A 30 2.80 16.05 6.50
CA GLU A 30 2.43 16.00 7.93
C GLU A 30 0.92 15.74 8.05
N ILE A 31 0.54 14.92 9.04
CA ILE A 31 -0.87 14.54 9.24
C ILE A 31 -1.76 15.77 9.52
N GLU A 32 -1.23 16.75 10.22
CA GLU A 32 -1.91 17.99 10.54
C GLU A 32 -2.18 18.86 9.31
N GLU A 33 -1.40 18.69 8.25
CA GLU A 33 -1.62 19.36 6.96
C GLU A 33 -2.63 18.61 6.11
N ALA A 34 -2.53 17.28 6.06
CA ALA A 34 -3.44 16.42 5.31
C ALA A 34 -4.84 16.38 5.94
N ALA A 35 -4.92 16.38 7.27
CA ALA A 35 -6.16 16.26 8.03
C ALA A 35 -6.16 17.17 9.28
N PRO A 36 -6.25 18.52 9.11
CA PRO A 36 -6.29 19.44 10.22
C PRO A 36 -7.50 19.14 11.12
N ASN A 37 -7.24 19.04 12.43
CA ASN A 37 -8.24 18.67 13.45
C ASN A 37 -8.91 17.29 13.22
N GLY A 38 -8.27 16.40 12.47
CA GLY A 38 -8.78 15.06 12.14
C GLY A 38 -9.79 15.01 10.99
N GLU A 39 -10.03 16.14 10.33
CA GLU A 39 -10.88 16.21 9.15
C GLU A 39 -10.04 16.39 7.88
N LEU A 40 -10.38 15.68 6.80
CA LEU A 40 -9.66 15.78 5.54
C LEU A 40 -9.60 17.22 5.06
N ASN A 41 -8.39 17.70 4.73
CA ASN A 41 -8.21 19.03 4.16
C ASN A 41 -8.95 19.12 2.81
N PRO A 42 -9.87 20.08 2.62
CA PRO A 42 -10.64 20.21 1.38
C PRO A 42 -9.74 20.46 0.15
N ASN A 43 -8.53 20.96 0.33
CA ASN A 43 -7.54 21.14 -0.73
C ASN A 43 -6.53 19.99 -0.83
N TYR A 44 -6.82 18.84 -0.26
CA TYR A 44 -5.88 17.72 -0.15
C TYR A 44 -5.17 17.35 -1.46
N ARG A 45 -5.84 17.49 -2.62
CA ARG A 45 -5.22 17.17 -3.92
C ARG A 45 -4.14 18.15 -4.37
N ASN A 46 -4.08 19.34 -3.79
CA ASN A 46 -3.15 20.41 -4.16
C ASN A 46 -2.08 20.64 -3.10
N LEU A 47 -1.99 19.77 -2.10
CA LEU A 47 -0.95 19.83 -1.10
C LEU A 47 0.39 19.32 -1.68
N ASP A 48 1.48 19.72 -1.06
CA ASP A 48 2.84 19.38 -1.51
C ASP A 48 3.27 18.01 -0.95
N TYR A 49 2.87 16.95 -1.65
CA TYR A 49 3.25 15.59 -1.29
C TYR A 49 4.66 15.26 -1.81
N ASP A 50 5.52 14.77 -0.92
CA ASP A 50 6.82 14.19 -1.26
C ASP A 50 6.90 12.77 -0.70
N GLY A 51 5.91 11.95 -1.09
CA GLY A 51 5.82 10.55 -0.68
C GLY A 51 7.05 9.77 -1.09
N ARG A 52 7.52 8.90 -0.19
CA ARG A 52 8.80 8.22 -0.29
C ARG A 52 8.70 6.75 0.04
N VAL A 53 9.64 6.00 -0.52
CA VAL A 53 9.86 4.59 -0.25
C VAL A 53 11.27 4.42 0.28
N TYR A 54 11.43 3.69 1.37
CA TYR A 54 12.72 3.40 1.99
C TYR A 54 12.95 1.91 2.10
N ARG A 55 14.23 1.52 2.03
CA ARG A 55 14.73 0.20 2.38
C ARG A 55 15.55 0.30 3.67
N VAL A 56 15.31 -0.61 4.59
CA VAL A 56 16.03 -0.69 5.87
C VAL A 56 16.67 -2.06 6.00
N ASP A 57 17.98 -2.12 6.20
CA ASP A 57 18.65 -3.33 6.68
C ASP A 57 18.33 -3.48 8.17
N ILE A 58 17.52 -4.48 8.52
CA ILE A 58 17.06 -4.67 9.91
C ILE A 58 18.17 -5.06 10.89
N ARG A 59 19.32 -5.55 10.41
CA ARG A 59 20.45 -5.94 11.24
C ARG A 59 21.29 -4.73 11.66
N THR A 60 21.44 -3.78 10.78
CA THR A 60 22.29 -2.58 10.98
C THR A 60 21.50 -1.32 11.28
N GLY A 61 20.22 -1.28 10.89
CA GLY A 61 19.39 -0.08 10.90
C GLY A 61 19.73 0.91 9.78
N ALA A 62 20.61 0.54 8.85
CA ALA A 62 20.93 1.37 7.70
C ALA A 62 19.67 1.57 6.83
N THR A 63 19.37 2.82 6.51
CA THR A 63 18.19 3.21 5.76
C THR A 63 18.59 3.91 4.48
N GLU A 64 18.05 3.47 3.38
CA GLU A 64 18.30 3.99 2.03
C GLU A 64 16.99 4.50 1.42
N LEU A 65 17.05 5.62 0.70
CA LEU A 65 15.95 6.11 -0.11
C LEU A 65 15.87 5.27 -1.40
N VAL A 66 14.72 4.62 -1.61
CA VAL A 66 14.43 3.85 -2.84
C VAL A 66 13.81 4.75 -3.90
N ASP A 67 12.79 5.54 -3.51
CA ASP A 67 12.06 6.42 -4.42
C ASP A 67 11.38 7.57 -3.67
N LYS A 68 10.97 8.61 -4.43
CA LYS A 68 10.30 9.80 -3.91
C LYS A 68 9.36 10.44 -4.94
N GLY A 69 8.60 11.46 -4.50
CA GLY A 69 7.71 12.22 -5.39
C GLY A 69 6.46 11.42 -5.76
N ILE A 70 5.98 10.56 -4.85
CA ILE A 70 4.72 9.82 -4.96
C ILE A 70 3.65 10.61 -4.20
N GLN A 71 2.47 10.78 -4.79
CA GLN A 71 1.39 11.56 -4.16
C GLN A 71 0.62 10.70 -3.15
N PHE A 72 0.98 10.83 -1.88
CA PHE A 72 0.45 10.04 -0.78
C PHE A 72 0.81 8.55 -0.92
N THR A 73 2.08 8.22 -0.74
CA THR A 73 2.57 6.84 -0.67
C THR A 73 1.91 6.11 0.50
N ASN A 74 1.34 4.93 0.26
CA ASN A 74 0.58 4.20 1.26
C ASN A 74 1.02 2.73 1.30
N GLY A 75 0.17 1.77 0.93
CA GLY A 75 0.44 0.36 1.04
C GLY A 75 1.69 -0.10 0.30
N VAL A 76 2.39 -1.07 0.89
CA VAL A 76 3.58 -1.71 0.33
C VAL A 76 3.47 -3.23 0.43
N ALA A 77 3.89 -3.95 -0.60
CA ALA A 77 3.90 -5.41 -0.63
C ALA A 77 5.07 -5.93 -1.45
N VAL A 78 5.49 -7.18 -1.18
CA VAL A 78 6.54 -7.87 -1.93
C VAL A 78 5.95 -9.16 -2.47
N ASP A 79 6.15 -9.45 -3.78
CA ASP A 79 5.67 -10.66 -4.42
C ASP A 79 6.57 -11.87 -4.15
N ALA A 80 6.18 -13.04 -4.66
CA ALA A 80 6.92 -14.29 -4.46
C ALA A 80 8.30 -14.30 -5.14
N GLU A 81 8.49 -13.46 -6.14
CA GLU A 81 9.75 -13.26 -6.86
C GLU A 81 10.66 -12.21 -6.18
N GLY A 82 10.18 -11.57 -5.11
CA GLY A 82 10.91 -10.55 -4.35
C GLY A 82 10.82 -9.13 -4.94
N HIS A 83 9.92 -8.89 -5.89
CA HIS A 83 9.69 -7.55 -6.41
C HIS A 83 8.81 -6.73 -5.48
N LEU A 84 9.11 -5.44 -5.40
CA LEU A 84 8.43 -4.49 -4.52
C LEU A 84 7.26 -3.83 -5.26
N TYR A 85 6.14 -3.66 -4.55
CA TYR A 85 4.98 -2.92 -5.03
C TYR A 85 4.59 -1.87 -4.02
N VAL A 86 4.29 -0.67 -4.52
CA VAL A 86 3.91 0.49 -3.70
C VAL A 86 2.74 1.19 -4.37
N ASN A 87 1.76 1.61 -3.60
CA ASN A 87 0.64 2.35 -4.16
C ASN A 87 0.72 3.86 -3.88
N GLU A 88 -0.01 4.58 -4.72
CA GLU A 88 -0.24 6.01 -4.64
C GLU A 88 -1.74 6.26 -4.46
N THR A 89 -2.15 6.69 -3.27
CA THR A 89 -3.57 6.83 -2.94
C THR A 89 -4.30 7.82 -3.85
N LEU A 90 -3.70 8.98 -4.14
CA LEU A 90 -4.41 10.05 -4.84
C LEU A 90 -4.69 9.79 -6.32
N SER A 91 -3.92 8.93 -6.97
CA SER A 91 -4.11 8.56 -8.38
C SER A 91 -4.75 7.19 -8.58
N GLY A 92 -4.76 6.36 -7.54
CA GLY A 92 -5.20 4.96 -7.64
C GLY A 92 -4.13 4.01 -8.19
N ALA A 93 -2.94 4.52 -8.46
CA ALA A 93 -1.87 3.73 -9.06
C ALA A 93 -1.25 2.74 -8.07
N VAL A 94 -0.87 1.58 -8.58
CA VAL A 94 0.08 0.65 -7.96
C VAL A 94 1.30 0.57 -8.85
N TYR A 95 2.45 0.89 -8.31
CA TYR A 95 3.74 0.81 -9.01
C TYR A 95 4.47 -0.48 -8.64
N LYS A 96 5.14 -1.07 -9.63
CA LYS A 96 6.08 -2.19 -9.46
C LYS A 96 7.50 -1.71 -9.60
N TYR A 97 8.35 -2.15 -8.68
CA TYR A 97 9.80 -2.00 -8.71
C TYR A 97 10.42 -3.39 -8.93
N LYS A 98 11.22 -3.52 -9.98
CA LYS A 98 12.01 -4.73 -10.16
C LYS A 98 13.10 -4.75 -9.09
N CYS A 99 13.25 -5.89 -8.39
CA CYS A 99 14.31 -6.11 -7.43
C CYS A 99 15.23 -7.25 -7.90
N GLU A 100 16.52 -7.09 -7.65
CA GLU A 100 17.56 -8.11 -7.82
C GLU A 100 18.36 -8.17 -6.50
N ASP A 101 18.41 -9.34 -5.87
CA ASP A 101 19.06 -9.55 -4.57
C ASP A 101 18.64 -8.55 -3.48
N GLY A 102 17.34 -8.18 -3.44
CA GLY A 102 16.77 -7.23 -2.49
C GLY A 102 17.04 -5.76 -2.79
N LEU A 103 17.67 -5.44 -3.93
CA LEU A 103 17.92 -4.08 -4.37
C LEU A 103 16.99 -3.72 -5.53
N VAL A 104 16.37 -2.55 -5.47
CA VAL A 104 15.59 -2.02 -6.59
C VAL A 104 16.51 -1.68 -7.76
N VAL A 105 16.15 -2.15 -8.95
CA VAL A 105 16.89 -1.88 -10.19
C VAL A 105 16.00 -1.15 -11.21
N GLY A 106 16.44 0.02 -11.66
CA GLY A 106 15.68 0.88 -12.58
C GLY A 106 14.55 1.65 -11.91
N ASP A 107 13.73 2.28 -12.74
CA ASP A 107 12.62 3.13 -12.30
C ASP A 107 11.36 2.31 -12.00
N ARG A 108 10.43 2.92 -11.23
CA ARG A 108 9.09 2.35 -11.02
C ARG A 108 8.32 2.26 -12.33
N ALA A 109 7.56 1.19 -12.49
CA ALA A 109 6.64 1.02 -13.60
C ALA A 109 5.19 0.97 -13.09
N LEU A 110 4.25 1.56 -13.81
CA LEU A 110 2.83 1.40 -13.50
C LEU A 110 2.46 -0.08 -13.67
N PHE A 111 1.93 -0.68 -12.60
CA PHE A 111 1.43 -2.06 -12.62
C PHE A 111 -0.08 -2.11 -12.81
N ALA A 112 -0.83 -1.34 -12.01
CA ALA A 112 -2.29 -1.30 -12.05
C ALA A 112 -2.81 0.08 -11.66
N ASN A 113 -4.08 0.36 -12.00
CA ASN A 113 -4.89 1.37 -11.33
C ASN A 113 -6.10 0.68 -10.71
N VAL A 114 -6.31 0.86 -9.40
CA VAL A 114 -7.32 0.10 -8.65
C VAL A 114 -8.59 0.90 -8.35
N ILE A 115 -8.64 2.18 -8.69
CA ILE A 115 -9.87 2.97 -8.59
C ILE A 115 -10.79 2.60 -9.75
N GLU A 116 -12.05 2.25 -9.47
CA GLU A 116 -13.01 1.88 -10.49
C GLU A 116 -13.49 3.09 -11.30
N HIS A 117 -13.88 4.16 -10.59
CA HIS A 117 -14.33 5.41 -11.19
C HIS A 117 -13.64 6.57 -10.51
N PHE A 118 -12.66 7.17 -11.20
CA PHE A 118 -11.97 8.33 -10.67
C PHE A 118 -12.91 9.54 -10.63
N ASN A 119 -13.06 10.11 -9.43
CA ASN A 119 -13.76 11.37 -9.21
C ASN A 119 -12.84 12.29 -8.40
N PRO A 120 -12.46 13.47 -8.94
CA PRO A 120 -11.56 14.39 -8.24
C PRO A 120 -12.17 15.00 -6.97
N ASP A 121 -13.49 14.99 -6.82
CA ASP A 121 -14.19 15.54 -5.65
C ASP A 121 -14.32 14.53 -4.50
N GLU A 122 -13.91 13.27 -4.72
CA GLU A 122 -13.98 12.21 -3.72
C GLU A 122 -12.57 11.80 -3.29
N PHE A 123 -12.35 11.70 -1.97
CA PHE A 123 -11.11 11.10 -1.46
C PHE A 123 -11.25 9.58 -1.48
N LYS A 124 -10.59 8.96 -2.43
CA LYS A 124 -10.53 7.51 -2.54
C LYS A 124 -9.23 7.06 -3.20
N GLY A 125 -8.82 5.84 -2.86
CA GLY A 125 -7.64 5.23 -3.45
C GLY A 125 -7.14 4.03 -2.67
N PRO A 126 -6.10 3.37 -3.18
CA PRO A 126 -5.51 2.22 -2.50
C PRO A 126 -4.88 2.61 -1.17
N ASP A 127 -5.11 1.74 -0.19
CA ASP A 127 -4.52 1.76 1.14
C ASP A 127 -3.64 0.51 1.30
N GLY A 128 -3.75 -0.26 2.37
CA GLY A 128 -2.96 -1.47 2.56
C GLY A 128 -3.20 -2.53 1.47
N MET A 129 -2.16 -3.29 1.13
CA MET A 129 -2.24 -4.33 0.11
C MET A 129 -1.35 -5.53 0.43
N LYS A 130 -1.75 -6.73 -0.01
CA LYS A 130 -1.00 -7.98 0.20
C LYS A 130 -1.14 -8.91 -0.99
N PHE A 131 -0.10 -9.69 -1.27
CA PHE A 131 -0.16 -10.74 -2.28
C PHE A 131 -0.84 -12.01 -1.77
N ALA A 132 -1.59 -12.63 -2.65
CA ALA A 132 -2.11 -13.98 -2.48
C ALA A 132 -1.13 -15.03 -3.04
N SER A 133 -1.31 -16.29 -2.63
CA SER A 133 -0.43 -17.40 -3.01
C SER A 133 -0.51 -17.77 -4.50
N ASP A 134 -1.55 -17.34 -5.21
CA ASP A 134 -1.69 -17.47 -6.66
C ASP A 134 -1.02 -16.33 -7.44
N GLY A 135 -0.45 -15.35 -6.73
CA GLY A 135 0.21 -14.17 -7.28
C GLY A 135 -0.72 -12.99 -7.59
N SER A 136 -2.00 -13.08 -7.24
CA SER A 136 -2.91 -11.93 -7.29
C SER A 136 -2.58 -10.94 -6.17
N LEU A 137 -2.70 -9.64 -6.44
CA LEU A 137 -2.58 -8.58 -5.45
C LEU A 137 -3.96 -8.15 -4.96
N TYR A 138 -4.15 -8.17 -3.65
CA TYR A 138 -5.35 -7.68 -2.97
C TYR A 138 -5.05 -6.31 -2.39
N ALA A 139 -5.78 -5.29 -2.79
CA ALA A 139 -5.61 -3.91 -2.35
C ALA A 139 -6.92 -3.35 -1.77
N CYS A 140 -6.89 -2.90 -0.53
CA CYS A 140 -8.00 -2.14 0.04
C CYS A 140 -8.17 -0.84 -0.73
N VAL A 141 -9.38 -0.51 -1.16
CA VAL A 141 -9.67 0.76 -1.85
C VAL A 141 -10.53 1.61 -0.93
N PHE A 142 -9.85 2.47 -0.18
CA PHE A 142 -10.49 3.45 0.71
C PHE A 142 -11.42 4.35 -0.10
N GLY A 143 -12.63 4.58 0.39
CA GLY A 143 -13.66 5.37 -0.28
C GLY A 143 -14.50 4.60 -1.31
N GLU A 144 -14.17 3.32 -1.60
CA GLU A 144 -14.98 2.48 -2.50
C GLU A 144 -15.66 1.28 -1.79
N GLY A 145 -15.33 1.01 -0.53
CA GLY A 145 -15.92 -0.11 0.20
C GLY A 145 -15.58 -1.48 -0.39
N ALA A 146 -14.38 -1.62 -0.96
CA ALA A 146 -13.98 -2.83 -1.65
C ALA A 146 -12.49 -3.15 -1.47
N VAL A 147 -12.17 -4.43 -1.62
CA VAL A 147 -10.82 -4.91 -1.86
C VAL A 147 -10.71 -5.25 -3.35
N ALA A 148 -9.90 -4.51 -4.08
CA ALA A 148 -9.61 -4.80 -5.48
C ALA A 148 -8.67 -6.01 -5.59
N VAL A 149 -8.99 -6.94 -6.48
CA VAL A 149 -8.14 -8.09 -6.82
C VAL A 149 -7.51 -7.83 -8.17
N VAL A 150 -6.19 -7.75 -8.18
CA VAL A 150 -5.39 -7.49 -9.38
C VAL A 150 -4.66 -8.77 -9.78
N ASP A 151 -4.79 -9.18 -11.02
CA ASP A 151 -4.10 -10.36 -11.53
C ASP A 151 -2.59 -10.11 -11.73
N ARG A 152 -1.84 -11.16 -12.08
CA ARG A 152 -0.39 -11.07 -12.32
C ARG A 152 0.00 -10.13 -13.47
N GLY A 153 -0.93 -9.82 -14.35
CA GLY A 153 -0.75 -8.92 -15.48
C GLY A 153 -1.05 -7.45 -15.17
N GLY A 154 -1.56 -7.16 -13.96
CA GLY A 154 -1.94 -5.81 -13.54
C GLY A 154 -3.39 -5.43 -13.89
N ALA A 155 -4.22 -6.37 -14.34
CA ALA A 155 -5.63 -6.12 -14.55
C ALA A 155 -6.44 -6.34 -13.27
N VAL A 156 -7.34 -5.41 -12.93
CA VAL A 156 -8.33 -5.62 -11.86
C VAL A 156 -9.35 -6.64 -12.36
N CYS A 157 -9.36 -7.83 -11.75
CA CYS A 157 -10.20 -8.96 -12.18
C CYS A 157 -11.39 -9.22 -11.26
N ASP A 158 -11.38 -8.68 -10.04
CA ASP A 158 -12.49 -8.81 -9.09
C ASP A 158 -12.48 -7.66 -8.08
N ARG A 159 -13.62 -7.47 -7.38
CA ARG A 159 -13.79 -6.52 -6.27
C ARG A 159 -14.62 -7.18 -5.18
N LEU A 160 -13.98 -7.41 -4.04
CA LEU A 160 -14.62 -8.02 -2.88
C LEU A 160 -15.21 -6.90 -2.02
N ALA A 161 -16.54 -6.84 -1.95
CA ALA A 161 -17.23 -5.83 -1.15
C ALA A 161 -16.97 -6.03 0.36
N VAL A 162 -16.81 -4.92 1.08
CA VAL A 162 -16.81 -4.86 2.54
C VAL A 162 -18.02 -4.05 3.03
N GLU A 163 -18.40 -4.21 4.30
CA GLU A 163 -19.38 -3.34 4.92
C GLU A 163 -18.70 -2.04 5.33
N GLY A 164 -19.24 -0.90 4.91
CA GLY A 164 -18.61 0.41 5.02
C GLY A 164 -17.81 0.78 3.77
N SER A 165 -17.37 2.03 3.72
CA SER A 165 -16.70 2.58 2.54
C SER A 165 -15.18 2.73 2.69
N MET A 166 -14.63 2.48 3.88
CA MET A 166 -13.24 2.84 4.23
C MET A 166 -12.38 1.65 4.69
N PRO A 167 -12.20 0.59 3.85
CA PRO A 167 -11.24 -0.47 4.16
C PRO A 167 -9.81 0.08 4.12
N THR A 168 -9.00 -0.26 5.13
CA THR A 168 -7.65 0.31 5.29
C THR A 168 -6.53 -0.69 5.09
N ASN A 169 -6.63 -1.89 5.62
CA ASN A 169 -5.57 -2.89 5.47
C ASN A 169 -6.13 -4.31 5.50
N LEU A 170 -5.33 -5.28 5.11
CA LEU A 170 -5.75 -6.68 5.09
C LEU A 170 -4.60 -7.62 5.46
N ALA A 171 -4.98 -8.77 6.02
CA ALA A 171 -4.04 -9.85 6.33
C ALA A 171 -4.72 -11.21 6.19
N TYR A 172 -3.98 -12.21 5.75
CA TYR A 172 -4.50 -13.57 5.64
C TYR A 172 -4.26 -14.37 6.92
N GLY A 173 -5.33 -14.89 7.50
CA GLY A 173 -5.30 -15.76 8.66
C GLY A 173 -5.31 -17.24 8.25
N ALA A 174 -4.14 -17.85 8.15
CA ALA A 174 -3.97 -19.23 7.66
C ALA A 174 -4.81 -20.27 8.44
N GLN A 175 -4.93 -20.12 9.76
CA GLN A 175 -5.74 -21.04 10.61
C GLN A 175 -7.24 -20.98 10.28
N ARG A 176 -7.77 -19.81 9.94
CA ARG A 176 -9.18 -19.60 9.56
C ARG A 176 -9.42 -19.70 8.06
N LYS A 177 -8.36 -19.69 7.26
CA LYS A 177 -8.43 -19.64 5.80
C LYS A 177 -9.29 -18.47 5.29
N LYS A 178 -9.13 -17.30 5.92
CA LYS A 178 -9.89 -16.08 5.64
C LYS A 178 -8.96 -14.89 5.54
N TRP A 179 -9.35 -13.92 4.74
CA TRP A 179 -8.79 -12.59 4.79
C TRP A 179 -9.48 -11.77 5.87
N PHE A 180 -8.71 -11.08 6.67
CA PHE A 180 -9.16 -10.11 7.65
C PHE A 180 -8.93 -8.74 7.06
N VAL A 181 -9.96 -7.90 7.06
CA VAL A 181 -9.89 -6.53 6.54
C VAL A 181 -10.27 -5.58 7.66
N THR A 182 -9.42 -4.58 7.92
CA THR A 182 -9.75 -3.48 8.82
C THR A 182 -10.57 -2.43 8.07
N GLU A 183 -11.65 -1.97 8.67
CA GLU A 183 -12.57 -1.00 8.11
C GLU A 183 -12.85 0.10 9.16
N VAL A 184 -12.60 1.35 8.78
CA VAL A 184 -12.50 2.48 9.73
C VAL A 184 -13.84 3.20 9.92
N GLU A 185 -14.72 3.22 8.92
CA GLU A 185 -16.02 3.88 9.02
C GLU A 185 -16.93 3.18 10.03
N THR A 186 -16.97 1.85 10.01
CA THR A 186 -17.75 1.04 10.97
C THR A 186 -16.94 0.64 12.21
N GLY A 187 -15.62 0.86 12.20
CA GLY A 187 -14.73 0.48 13.30
C GLY A 187 -14.62 -1.03 13.49
N THR A 188 -14.61 -1.80 12.39
CA THR A 188 -14.67 -3.28 12.41
C THR A 188 -13.44 -3.94 11.81
N VAL A 189 -13.29 -5.23 12.13
CA VAL A 189 -12.45 -6.18 11.38
C VAL A 189 -13.36 -7.20 10.73
N GLN A 190 -13.39 -7.23 9.43
CA GLN A 190 -14.27 -8.08 8.64
C GLN A 190 -13.53 -9.30 8.10
N LEU A 191 -14.28 -10.37 7.87
CA LEU A 191 -13.79 -11.62 7.31
C LEU A 191 -14.28 -11.74 5.87
N LEU A 192 -13.35 -11.85 4.93
CA LEU A 192 -13.67 -12.07 3.52
C LEU A 192 -13.28 -13.48 3.10
N ASP A 193 -14.17 -14.09 2.33
CA ASP A 193 -13.86 -15.26 1.50
C ASP A 193 -13.23 -14.81 0.19
N ALA A 194 -12.12 -15.42 -0.17
CA ALA A 194 -11.46 -15.19 -1.44
C ALA A 194 -10.92 -16.51 -2.00
N PRO A 195 -10.78 -16.62 -3.32
CA PRO A 195 -10.38 -17.88 -3.97
C PRO A 195 -8.99 -18.36 -3.55
N SER A 196 -8.10 -17.43 -3.17
CA SER A 196 -6.73 -17.73 -2.80
C SER A 196 -6.38 -17.29 -1.38
N GLY A 197 -5.50 -18.07 -0.73
CA GLY A 197 -4.86 -17.70 0.53
C GLY A 197 -3.77 -16.65 0.35
N GLY A 198 -3.30 -16.08 1.45
CA GLY A 198 -2.19 -15.12 1.41
C GLY A 198 -0.86 -15.77 1.07
N LEU A 199 0.00 -15.03 0.39
CA LEU A 199 1.40 -15.36 0.25
C LEU A 199 2.03 -15.38 1.65
N PRO A 200 2.86 -16.39 2.01
CA PRO A 200 3.62 -16.34 3.26
C PRO A 200 4.48 -15.08 3.32
N LEU A 201 4.42 -14.39 4.44
CA LEU A 201 5.22 -13.18 4.65
C LEU A 201 6.70 -13.56 4.86
N TYR A 202 7.59 -12.78 4.29
CA TYR A 202 9.01 -12.84 4.63
C TYR A 202 9.22 -12.40 6.09
N SER A 203 10.29 -12.90 6.74
CA SER A 203 10.59 -12.63 8.15
C SER A 203 12.11 -12.56 8.37
#